data_9404140d6c5bda515d4a813282126013
#
_entry.id   9404140d6c5bda515d4a813282126013
#
_cell.length_a   1.000
_cell.length_b   1.000
_cell.length_c   1.000
_cell.angle_alpha   90.00
_cell.angle_beta   90.00
_cell.angle_gamma   90.00
#
_symmetry.space_group_name_H-M   'P 1'
#
loop_
_entity.id
_entity.type
_entity.pdbx_description
1 polymer ?
#
loop_
_entity_poly.entity_id
_entity_poly.type
_entity_poly.pdbx_seq_one_letter_code
_entity_poly.pdbx_strand_id
1 'polypeptide(L)'
;MEQIVTIQAVGAYAERQYQKQDGSSEYFKSRGVTMKRGGDVIYGEMTGEQASKNRDTVYYQQQPYVVKGFWKHRTWQDKNGEERHENMFYITDLQTL
;
A
#
# COMPACT_ATOMS: atom_id res chain seq x y z
N MET A 1 -12.05 7.10 -0.94
CA MET A 1 -11.83 7.98 0.23
C MET A 1 -10.62 8.86 -0.03
N GLU A 2 -10.72 10.13 0.30
CA GLU A 2 -9.66 11.12 0.08
C GLU A 2 -9.29 11.78 1.40
N GLN A 3 -7.99 11.90 1.69
CA GLN A 3 -7.52 12.48 2.95
C GLN A 3 -6.26 13.29 2.74
N ILE A 4 -6.03 14.26 3.62
CA ILE A 4 -4.77 15.01 3.69
C ILE A 4 -3.91 14.37 4.77
N VAL A 5 -2.69 13.99 4.40
CA VAL A 5 -1.77 13.28 5.28
C VAL A 5 -0.36 13.85 5.15
N THR A 6 0.49 13.54 6.13
CA THR A 6 1.94 13.67 5.98
C THR A 6 2.56 12.28 5.86
N ILE A 7 3.65 12.18 5.13
CA ILE A 7 4.36 10.90 4.94
C ILE A 7 5.36 10.72 6.07
N GLN A 8 5.28 9.61 6.77
CA GLN A 8 6.22 9.28 7.84
C GLN A 8 7.37 8.41 7.34
N ALA A 9 7.04 7.41 6.52
CA ALA A 9 8.03 6.50 5.96
C ALA A 9 7.51 5.89 4.68
N VAL A 10 8.41 5.57 3.76
CA VAL A 10 8.08 4.90 2.50
C VAL A 10 8.99 3.69 2.37
N GLY A 11 8.40 2.53 2.17
CA GLY A 11 9.14 1.30 1.96
C GLY A 11 9.74 1.23 0.56
N ALA A 12 10.59 0.24 0.36
CA ALA A 12 11.15 -0.04 -0.95
C ALA A 12 10.10 -0.66 -1.86
N TYR A 13 10.22 -0.38 -3.16
CA TYR A 13 9.43 -1.08 -4.16
C TYR A 13 9.81 -2.55 -4.16
N ALA A 14 8.81 -3.43 -4.20
CA ALA A 14 9.00 -4.86 -4.21
C ALA A 14 8.18 -5.51 -5.33
N GLU A 15 8.75 -6.56 -5.92
CA GLU A 15 8.06 -7.42 -6.86
C GLU A 15 8.14 -8.85 -6.35
N ARG A 16 7.01 -9.56 -6.43
CA ARG A 16 6.94 -10.96 -6.06
C ARG A 16 6.24 -11.72 -7.17
N GLN A 17 6.91 -12.75 -7.69
CA GLN A 17 6.33 -13.62 -8.69
C GLN A 17 5.34 -14.58 -8.06
N TYR A 18 4.20 -14.76 -8.71
CA TYR A 18 3.23 -15.77 -8.32
C TYR A 18 2.69 -16.49 -9.55
N GLN A 19 2.23 -17.72 -9.34
CA GLN A 19 1.70 -18.54 -10.41
C GLN A 19 0.18 -18.48 -10.39
N LYS A 20 -0.43 -18.19 -11.54
CA LYS A 20 -1.87 -18.21 -11.69
C LYS A 20 -2.40 -19.64 -11.85
N GLN A 21 -3.71 -19.80 -11.70
CA GLN A 21 -4.37 -21.11 -11.86
C GLN A 21 -4.21 -21.68 -13.27
N ASP A 22 -4.05 -20.85 -14.27
CA ASP A 22 -3.85 -21.29 -15.66
C ASP A 22 -2.41 -21.70 -15.97
N GLY A 23 -1.52 -21.68 -14.99
CA GLY A 23 -0.11 -22.03 -15.16
C GLY A 23 0.80 -20.89 -15.57
N SER A 24 0.25 -19.72 -15.91
CA SER A 24 1.06 -18.53 -16.22
C SER A 24 1.61 -17.89 -14.96
N SER A 25 2.67 -17.08 -15.11
CA SER A 25 3.27 -16.35 -14.01
C SER A 25 2.99 -14.86 -14.14
N GLU A 26 2.76 -14.20 -13.00
CA GLU A 26 2.66 -12.76 -12.92
C GLU A 26 3.48 -12.24 -11.76
N TYR A 27 3.76 -10.94 -11.78
CA TYR A 27 4.45 -10.26 -10.68
C TYR A 27 3.45 -9.44 -9.88
N PHE A 28 3.44 -9.67 -8.57
CA PHE A 28 2.75 -8.80 -7.63
C PHE A 28 3.69 -7.66 -7.25
N LYS A 29 3.28 -6.43 -7.52
CA LYS A 29 4.08 -5.23 -7.30
C LYS A 29 3.50 -4.46 -6.13
N SER A 30 4.36 -3.99 -5.23
CA SER A 30 3.90 -3.24 -4.07
C SER A 30 4.94 -2.25 -3.56
N ARG A 31 4.46 -1.20 -2.92
CA ARG A 31 5.28 -0.25 -2.17
C ARG A 31 4.44 0.26 -1.01
N GLY A 32 4.93 0.07 0.22
CA GLY A 32 4.22 0.50 1.42
C GLY A 32 4.51 1.94 1.80
N VAL A 33 3.51 2.63 2.34
CA VAL A 33 3.63 4.01 2.79
C VAL A 33 2.99 4.14 4.17
N THR A 34 3.76 4.64 5.12
CA THR A 34 3.25 4.98 6.45
C THR A 34 2.93 6.47 6.48
N MET A 35 1.68 6.79 6.78
CA MET A 35 1.16 8.15 6.74
C MET A 35 0.62 8.55 8.11
N LYS A 36 0.62 9.87 8.37
CA LYS A 36 -0.01 10.43 9.55
C LYS A 36 -1.12 11.38 9.16
N ARG A 37 -2.24 11.28 9.91
CA ARG A 37 -3.34 12.22 9.85
C ARG A 37 -3.64 12.64 11.29
N GLY A 38 -3.18 13.83 11.67
CA GLY A 38 -3.27 14.26 13.07
C GLY A 38 -2.51 13.28 13.96
N GLY A 39 -3.21 12.70 14.96
CA GLY A 39 -2.63 11.69 15.85
C GLY A 39 -2.67 10.26 15.34
N ASP A 40 -3.30 10.02 14.19
CA ASP A 40 -3.50 8.68 13.65
C ASP A 40 -2.40 8.30 12.68
N VAL A 41 -1.95 7.05 12.76
CA VAL A 41 -1.00 6.47 11.81
C VAL A 41 -1.77 5.52 10.90
N ILE A 42 -1.61 5.70 9.60
CA ILE A 42 -2.25 4.87 8.58
C ILE A 42 -1.15 4.22 7.74
N TYR A 43 -1.16 2.90 7.66
CA TYR A 43 -0.31 2.17 6.73
C TYR A 43 -1.11 1.86 5.46
N GLY A 44 -0.59 2.29 4.31
CA GLY A 44 -1.21 2.02 3.03
C GLY A 44 -0.25 1.35 2.07
N GLU A 45 -0.78 0.70 1.05
CA GLU A 45 0.01 0.07 0.00
C GLU A 45 -0.39 0.58 -1.37
N MET A 46 0.62 0.93 -2.16
CA MET A 46 0.49 1.03 -3.60
C MET A 46 0.70 -0.35 -4.18
N THR A 47 -0.14 -0.77 -5.12
CA THR A 47 -0.04 -2.09 -5.75
C THR A 47 -0.13 -1.94 -7.27
N GLY A 48 0.35 -2.98 -7.98
CA GLY A 48 0.25 -3.04 -9.43
C GLY A 48 0.89 -1.86 -10.13
N GLU A 49 0.17 -1.27 -11.05
CA GLU A 49 0.65 -0.14 -11.85
C GLU A 49 0.96 1.09 -11.00
N GLN A 50 0.20 1.34 -9.95
CA GLN A 50 0.45 2.47 -9.05
C GLN A 50 1.81 2.31 -8.37
N ALA A 51 2.16 1.11 -7.92
CA ALA A 51 3.46 0.83 -7.34
C ALA A 51 4.58 0.95 -8.37
N SER A 52 4.39 0.40 -9.54
CA SER A 52 5.36 0.42 -10.62
C SER A 52 5.67 1.85 -11.10
N LYS A 53 4.63 2.64 -11.28
CA LYS A 53 4.72 4.03 -11.70
C LYS A 53 5.45 4.91 -10.68
N ASN A 54 5.32 4.60 -9.40
CA ASN A 54 5.91 5.37 -8.30
C ASN A 54 7.08 4.65 -7.63
N ARG A 55 7.70 3.71 -8.30
CA ARG A 55 8.77 2.88 -7.72
C ARG A 55 9.96 3.68 -7.21
N ASP A 56 10.29 4.77 -7.87
CA ASP A 56 11.44 5.62 -7.56
C ASP A 56 11.05 6.99 -7.04
N THR A 57 9.76 7.23 -6.81
CA THR A 57 9.26 8.52 -6.34
C THR A 57 9.74 8.77 -4.92
N VAL A 58 10.27 9.98 -4.69
CA VAL A 58 10.70 10.45 -3.38
C VAL A 58 9.57 11.26 -2.76
N TYR A 59 9.26 10.94 -1.49
CA TYR A 59 8.23 11.65 -0.72
C TYR A 59 8.90 12.35 0.47
N TYR A 60 8.43 13.56 0.77
CA TYR A 60 9.04 14.40 1.81
C TYR A 60 8.18 14.40 3.07
N GLN A 61 8.81 14.17 4.22
CA GLN A 61 8.10 13.98 5.49
C GLN A 61 7.32 15.19 5.97
N GLN A 62 7.79 16.39 5.66
CA GLN A 62 7.17 17.62 6.17
C GLN A 62 6.17 18.23 5.20
N GLN A 63 5.95 17.61 4.08
CA GLN A 63 5.04 18.11 3.06
C GLN A 63 3.69 17.44 3.19
N PRO A 64 2.57 18.18 3.11
CA PRO A 64 1.25 17.54 3.06
C PRO A 64 0.97 16.94 1.69
N TYR A 65 0.27 15.82 1.70
CA TYR A 65 -0.15 15.09 0.50
C TYR A 65 -1.64 14.81 0.56
N VAL A 66 -2.26 14.75 -0.60
CA VAL A 66 -3.61 14.21 -0.75
C VAL A 66 -3.50 12.75 -1.15
N VAL A 67 -4.01 11.87 -0.30
CA VAL A 67 -4.06 10.44 -0.59
C VAL A 67 -5.49 10.04 -0.93
N LYS A 68 -5.63 9.26 -2.00
CA LYS A 68 -6.89 8.63 -2.38
C LYS A 68 -6.72 7.14 -2.31
N GLY A 69 -7.74 6.44 -1.85
CA GLY A 69 -7.67 5.00 -1.75
C GLY A 69 -8.94 4.40 -1.16
N PHE A 70 -8.86 3.13 -0.85
CA PHE A 70 -9.97 2.39 -0.27
C PHE A 70 -9.47 1.37 0.72
N TRP A 71 -10.33 1.03 1.69
CA TRP A 71 -10.08 -0.03 2.64
C TRP A 71 -10.58 -1.35 2.11
N LYS A 72 -9.79 -2.39 2.31
CA LYS A 72 -10.17 -3.75 1.97
C LYS A 72 -9.85 -4.67 3.14
N HIS A 73 -10.84 -5.45 3.54
CA HIS A 73 -10.67 -6.48 4.56
C HIS A 73 -10.18 -7.76 3.89
N ARG A 74 -9.17 -8.40 4.48
CA ARG A 74 -8.71 -9.71 4.04
C ARG A 74 -8.56 -10.64 5.23
N THR A 75 -8.75 -11.93 4.96
CA THR A 75 -8.57 -12.99 5.93
C THR A 75 -7.64 -14.04 5.37
N TRP A 76 -6.91 -14.69 6.26
CA TRP A 76 -6.07 -15.83 5.90
C TRP A 76 -5.91 -16.73 7.11
N GLN A 77 -5.43 -17.95 6.89
CA GLN A 77 -5.07 -18.87 7.96
C GLN A 77 -3.56 -18.82 8.16
N ASP A 78 -3.14 -18.71 9.42
CA ASP A 78 -1.72 -18.75 9.75
C ASP A 78 -1.20 -20.20 9.81
N LYS A 79 0.07 -20.37 10.20
CA LYS A 79 0.70 -21.68 10.28
C LYS A 79 0.01 -22.62 11.25
N ASN A 80 -0.67 -22.10 12.24
CA ASN A 80 -1.36 -22.88 13.27
C ASN A 80 -2.83 -23.16 12.91
N GLY A 81 -3.28 -22.74 11.72
CA GLY A 81 -4.64 -22.88 11.27
C GLY A 81 -5.60 -21.86 11.86
N GLU A 82 -5.10 -20.85 12.56
CA GLU A 82 -5.94 -19.78 13.11
C GLU A 82 -6.30 -18.77 12.04
N GLU A 83 -7.57 -18.34 12.05
CA GLU A 83 -8.03 -17.30 11.15
C GLU A 83 -7.51 -15.94 11.58
N ARG A 84 -6.88 -15.24 10.64
CA ARG A 84 -6.37 -13.88 10.84
C ARG A 84 -7.13 -12.91 9.98
N HIS A 85 -7.28 -11.68 10.48
CA HIS A 85 -8.00 -10.59 9.82
C HIS A 85 -7.12 -9.37 9.74
N GLU A 86 -7.23 -8.66 8.64
CA GLU A 86 -6.49 -7.43 8.43
C GLU A 86 -7.30 -6.47 7.57
N ASN A 87 -7.31 -5.19 7.96
CA ASN A 87 -7.84 -4.13 7.14
C ASN A 87 -6.68 -3.41 6.47
N MET A 88 -6.64 -3.45 5.15
CA MET A 88 -5.59 -2.83 4.36
C MET A 88 -6.12 -1.60 3.64
N PHE A 89 -5.35 -0.53 3.68
CA PHE A 89 -5.63 0.66 2.89
C PHE A 89 -4.84 0.60 1.59
N TYR A 90 -5.54 0.54 0.46
CA TYR A 90 -4.91 0.52 -0.85
C TYR A 90 -4.93 1.92 -1.45
N ILE A 91 -3.74 2.42 -1.76
CA ILE A 91 -3.55 3.77 -2.30
C ILE A 91 -3.77 3.74 -3.81
N THR A 92 -4.72 4.53 -4.28
CA THR A 92 -4.97 4.67 -5.71
C THR A 92 -4.33 5.93 -6.28
N ASP A 93 -4.06 6.93 -5.42
CA ASP A 93 -3.37 8.15 -5.83
C ASP A 93 -2.73 8.81 -4.62
N LEU A 94 -1.57 9.42 -4.80
CA LEU A 94 -0.84 10.13 -3.75
C LEU A 94 -0.11 11.31 -4.39
N GLN A 95 -0.59 12.52 -4.13
CA GLN A 95 -0.08 13.73 -4.76
C GLN A 95 0.19 14.81 -3.72
N THR A 96 1.08 15.72 -4.05
CA THR A 96 1.31 16.91 -3.22
C THR A 96 0.05 17.77 -3.20
N LEU A 97 -0.19 18.33 -2.03
CA LEU A 97 -1.32 19.24 -1.84
C LEU A 97 -1.09 20.54 -2.57
#